data_23bc6e7ce63b99c4d398e8983ce59372
#
_entry.id   23bc6e7ce63b99c4d398e8983ce59372
#
_cell.length_a   1.000
_cell.length_b   1.000
_cell.length_c   1.000
_cell.angle_alpha   90.00
_cell.angle_beta   90.00
_cell.angle_gamma   90.00
#
_symmetry.space_group_name_H-M   'P 1'
#
loop_
_entity.id
_entity.type
_entity.pdbx_description
1 polymer ?
#
loop_
_entity_poly.entity_id
_entity_poly.type
_entity_poly.pdbx_seq_one_letter_code
_entity_poly.pdbx_strand_id
1 'polypeptide(L)'
;MTEYALDLVGVRPAHYISFNGDDAQLIDGLVIDEALACVSVNGLELATFMCTPRDLTELALGFLYNESVINGLDDVRAHHTSKNGECVDVWLHNMAFERPRRAIITAGCGGGLTFDDLSGVYEPLASELRATPQQLATMMKQLHLGADLYQSARGVHTAVLAEPDPSGGGRVLLQVEDIGRHNCLDKLQGAALLAGISTRDRILLSSGRISSEMINKARRLETPIVCSRTSPTSLSVALAEAWNITIVAYVRQDRMRVYTHPERIISDAVNQ
;
A
#
# COMPACT_ATOMS: atom_id res chain seq x y z
N MET A 1 6.12 -23.47 18.72
CA MET A 1 6.45 -22.12 18.22
C MET A 1 7.95 -21.98 18.18
N THR A 2 8.52 -21.58 17.06
CA THR A 2 9.93 -21.23 16.98
C THR A 2 10.15 -19.92 17.74
N GLU A 3 11.20 -19.80 18.53
CA GLU A 3 11.59 -18.63 19.33
C GLU A 3 11.59 -17.31 18.52
N TYR A 4 11.80 -17.39 17.22
CA TYR A 4 11.76 -16.26 16.26
C TYR A 4 10.38 -15.61 16.06
N ALA A 5 9.28 -16.30 16.35
CA ALA A 5 7.92 -15.75 16.09
C ALA A 5 7.46 -14.78 17.19
N LEU A 6 8.10 -14.78 18.36
CA LEU A 6 7.75 -13.91 19.49
C LEU A 6 8.33 -12.49 19.37
N ASP A 7 9.35 -12.29 18.53
CA ASP A 7 10.00 -10.97 18.32
C ASP A 7 9.46 -10.22 17.09
N LEU A 8 8.50 -10.80 16.34
CA LEU A 8 7.95 -10.17 15.15
C LEU A 8 6.96 -9.06 15.56
N VAL A 9 7.33 -7.80 15.33
CA VAL A 9 6.47 -6.65 15.57
C VAL A 9 5.24 -6.74 14.66
N GLY A 10 4.05 -6.55 15.22
CA GLY A 10 2.78 -6.59 14.49
C GLY A 10 2.01 -7.90 14.63
N VAL A 11 2.46 -8.83 15.49
CA VAL A 11 1.70 -10.04 15.86
C VAL A 11 1.65 -10.19 17.38
N ARG A 12 0.63 -10.93 17.86
CA ARG A 12 0.51 -11.34 19.28
C ARG A 12 0.23 -12.83 19.40
N PRO A 13 0.70 -13.50 20.47
CA PRO A 13 0.31 -14.86 20.80
C PRO A 13 -1.20 -14.95 20.99
N ALA A 14 -1.77 -16.05 20.49
CA ALA A 14 -3.18 -16.37 20.67
C ALA A 14 -3.36 -17.89 20.84
N HIS A 15 -4.32 -18.28 21.68
CA HIS A 15 -4.73 -19.66 21.86
C HIS A 15 -6.08 -19.84 21.17
N TYR A 16 -6.20 -20.84 20.31
CA TYR A 16 -7.46 -21.15 19.63
C TYR A 16 -7.61 -22.65 19.40
N ILE A 17 -8.86 -23.07 19.20
CA ILE A 17 -9.16 -24.45 18.84
C ILE A 17 -9.31 -24.54 17.32
N SER A 18 -8.53 -25.41 16.70
CA SER A 18 -8.65 -25.75 15.29
C SER A 18 -9.47 -27.00 15.11
N PHE A 19 -10.49 -26.94 14.26
CA PHE A 19 -11.29 -28.07 13.85
C PHE A 19 -10.89 -28.59 12.48
N ASN A 20 -10.72 -29.91 12.34
CA ASN A 20 -10.59 -30.60 11.07
C ASN A 20 -11.64 -31.72 11.03
N GLY A 21 -12.80 -31.41 10.45
CA GLY A 21 -14.00 -32.22 10.65
C GLY A 21 -14.42 -32.19 12.13
N ASP A 22 -14.55 -33.36 12.75
CA ASP A 22 -14.90 -33.52 14.18
C ASP A 22 -13.68 -33.49 15.10
N ASP A 23 -12.47 -33.52 14.53
CA ASP A 23 -11.22 -33.47 15.32
C ASP A 23 -10.93 -32.04 15.77
N ALA A 24 -10.74 -31.87 17.09
CA ALA A 24 -10.43 -30.58 17.71
C ALA A 24 -9.03 -30.59 18.33
N GLN A 25 -8.23 -29.55 18.03
CA GLN A 25 -6.89 -29.38 18.60
C GLN A 25 -6.72 -27.97 19.16
N LEU A 26 -6.18 -27.88 20.38
CA LEU A 26 -5.73 -26.57 20.92
C LEU A 26 -4.42 -26.18 20.26
N ILE A 27 -4.39 -24.99 19.69
CA ILE A 27 -3.24 -24.44 18.98
C ILE A 27 -2.73 -23.19 19.71
N ASP A 28 -1.43 -23.17 19.96
CA ASP A 28 -0.68 -21.96 20.33
C ASP A 28 -0.18 -21.31 19.05
N GLY A 29 -0.85 -20.25 18.64
CA GLY A 29 -0.58 -19.56 17.37
C GLY A 29 -0.37 -18.06 17.54
N LEU A 30 -0.46 -17.36 16.44
CA LEU A 30 -0.32 -15.90 16.36
C LEU A 30 -1.55 -15.30 15.70
N VAL A 31 -1.90 -14.08 16.13
CA VAL A 31 -2.86 -13.20 15.45
C VAL A 31 -2.18 -11.87 15.13
N ILE A 32 -2.69 -11.16 14.13
CA ILE A 32 -2.22 -9.83 13.81
C ILE A 32 -2.56 -8.87 14.93
N ASP A 33 -1.60 -8.03 15.30
CA ASP A 33 -1.81 -6.95 16.24
C ASP A 33 -2.48 -5.77 15.53
N GLU A 34 -3.48 -5.20 16.19
CA GLU A 34 -4.26 -4.08 15.72
C GLU A 34 -4.23 -2.97 16.77
N ALA A 35 -3.89 -1.76 16.36
CA ALA A 35 -3.78 -0.62 17.24
C ALA A 35 -4.32 0.65 16.60
N LEU A 36 -4.67 1.62 17.45
CA LEU A 36 -4.96 2.98 17.05
C LEU A 36 -3.65 3.78 17.08
N ALA A 37 -3.29 4.39 15.96
CA ALA A 37 -2.14 5.27 15.87
C ALA A 37 -2.57 6.64 15.35
N CYS A 38 -2.34 7.70 16.12
CA CYS A 38 -2.62 9.05 15.67
C CYS A 38 -1.45 9.64 14.87
N VAL A 39 -1.78 10.52 13.92
CA VAL A 39 -0.81 11.37 13.22
C VAL A 39 -1.12 12.80 13.55
N SER A 40 -0.17 13.53 14.13
CA SER A 40 -0.27 14.94 14.40
C SER A 40 0.70 15.76 13.53
N VAL A 41 0.29 16.96 13.17
CA VAL A 41 1.08 17.92 12.40
C VAL A 41 1.15 19.23 13.18
N ASN A 42 2.37 19.68 13.49
CA ASN A 42 2.63 20.90 14.27
C ASN A 42 1.84 20.94 15.59
N GLY A 43 1.67 19.77 16.25
CA GLY A 43 0.92 19.64 17.50
C GLY A 43 -0.60 19.54 17.37
N LEU A 44 -1.14 19.48 16.15
CA LEU A 44 -2.58 19.29 15.89
C LEU A 44 -2.80 17.86 15.39
N GLU A 45 -3.65 17.09 16.07
CA GLU A 45 -4.05 15.77 15.59
C GLU A 45 -4.79 15.90 14.25
N LEU A 46 -4.29 15.24 13.22
CA LEU A 46 -4.84 15.27 11.88
C LEU A 46 -5.76 14.07 11.61
N ALA A 47 -5.29 12.88 11.96
CA ALA A 47 -6.00 11.62 11.74
C ALA A 47 -5.59 10.56 12.76
N THR A 48 -6.47 9.59 13.01
CA THR A 48 -6.17 8.39 13.79
C THR A 48 -6.48 7.16 12.93
N PHE A 49 -5.50 6.26 12.83
CA PHE A 49 -5.56 5.06 11.98
C PHE A 49 -5.76 3.81 12.82
N MET A 50 -6.68 2.96 12.40
CA MET A 50 -6.67 1.55 12.76
C MET A 50 -5.62 0.87 11.88
N CYS A 51 -4.55 0.36 12.45
CA CYS A 51 -3.41 -0.17 11.70
C CYS A 51 -2.68 -1.27 12.45
N THR A 52 -1.85 -2.00 11.74
CA THR A 52 -0.82 -2.83 12.39
C THR A 52 0.26 -1.91 12.96
N PRO A 53 0.63 -2.03 14.28
CA PRO A 53 1.59 -1.14 14.96
C PRO A 53 3.05 -1.41 14.55
N ARG A 54 3.31 -1.36 13.25
CA ARG A 54 4.59 -1.52 12.58
C ARG A 54 4.71 -0.44 11.52
N ASP A 55 5.92 0.09 11.30
CA ASP A 55 6.22 1.11 10.28
C ASP A 55 5.30 2.36 10.40
N LEU A 56 5.12 2.84 11.63
CA LEU A 56 4.19 3.95 11.92
C LEU A 56 4.71 5.30 11.43
N THR A 57 6.02 5.51 11.42
CA THR A 57 6.64 6.70 10.82
C THR A 57 6.39 6.73 9.31
N GLU A 58 6.56 5.60 8.65
CA GLU A 58 6.27 5.41 7.23
C GLU A 58 4.80 5.67 6.94
N LEU A 59 3.88 5.14 7.77
CA LEU A 59 2.45 5.39 7.66
C LEU A 59 2.16 6.90 7.71
N ALA A 60 2.70 7.61 8.69
CA ALA A 60 2.46 9.03 8.89
C ALA A 60 3.01 9.88 7.74
N LEU A 61 4.28 9.70 7.38
CA LEU A 61 4.91 10.49 6.31
C LEU A 61 4.28 10.21 4.95
N GLY A 62 3.98 8.96 4.66
CA GLY A 62 3.33 8.59 3.40
C GLY A 62 1.89 9.09 3.31
N PHE A 63 1.12 9.02 4.39
CA PHE A 63 -0.20 9.63 4.46
C PHE A 63 -0.14 11.14 4.18
N LEU A 64 0.75 11.87 4.86
CA LEU A 64 0.92 13.31 4.66
C LEU A 64 1.29 13.66 3.21
N TYR A 65 2.14 12.85 2.58
CA TYR A 65 2.49 13.01 1.17
C TYR A 65 1.28 12.73 0.25
N ASN A 66 0.59 11.61 0.46
CA ASN A 66 -0.55 11.21 -0.36
C ASN A 66 -1.72 12.18 -0.24
N GLU A 67 -1.87 12.85 0.89
CA GLU A 67 -2.89 13.87 1.15
C GLU A 67 -2.42 15.30 0.83
N SER A 68 -1.27 15.47 0.17
CA SER A 68 -0.72 16.77 -0.25
C SER A 68 -0.42 17.74 0.90
N VAL A 69 -0.22 17.21 2.11
CA VAL A 69 0.22 18.00 3.29
C VAL A 69 1.71 18.31 3.18
N ILE A 70 2.48 17.36 2.64
CA ILE A 70 3.91 17.53 2.30
C ILE A 70 4.15 17.14 0.83
N ASN A 71 5.19 17.67 0.22
CA ASN A 71 5.65 17.30 -1.13
C ASN A 71 6.92 16.43 -1.09
N GLY A 72 7.55 16.32 0.07
CA GLY A 72 8.76 15.54 0.32
C GLY A 72 9.26 15.72 1.74
N LEU A 73 10.37 15.04 2.07
CA LEU A 73 10.98 15.16 3.40
C LEU A 73 11.56 16.56 3.67
N ASP A 74 11.84 17.35 2.64
CA ASP A 74 12.32 18.74 2.78
C ASP A 74 11.27 19.66 3.44
N ASP A 75 10.00 19.29 3.43
CA ASP A 75 8.94 20.01 4.14
C ASP A 75 8.93 19.66 5.65
N VAL A 76 9.57 18.55 6.04
CA VAL A 76 9.55 18.02 7.41
C VAL A 76 10.78 18.50 8.19
N ARG A 77 10.56 19.25 9.26
CA ARG A 77 11.61 19.70 10.18
C ARG A 77 12.05 18.58 11.14
N ALA A 78 11.09 17.81 11.65
CA ALA A 78 11.31 16.71 12.57
C ALA A 78 10.09 15.79 12.61
N HIS A 79 10.29 14.53 12.97
CA HIS A 79 9.22 13.61 13.32
C HIS A 79 9.62 12.79 14.55
N HIS A 80 8.62 12.35 15.31
CA HIS A 80 8.80 11.53 16.49
C HIS A 80 7.64 10.56 16.66
N THR A 81 7.95 9.29 16.85
CA THR A 81 6.95 8.28 17.24
C THR A 81 6.97 8.13 18.76
N SER A 82 5.81 8.25 19.40
CA SER A 82 5.68 8.07 20.85
C SER A 82 6.18 6.69 21.28
N LYS A 83 6.69 6.58 22.51
CA LYS A 83 7.30 5.33 23.03
C LYS A 83 6.36 4.13 23.02
N ASN A 84 5.06 4.38 23.18
CA ASN A 84 4.02 3.36 23.16
C ASN A 84 3.45 3.11 21.75
N GLY A 85 3.94 3.84 20.72
CA GLY A 85 3.45 3.70 19.34
C GLY A 85 2.04 4.25 19.09
N GLU A 86 1.48 5.02 20.03
CA GLU A 86 0.10 5.54 19.88
C GLU A 86 0.02 6.77 18.97
N CYS A 87 1.14 7.50 18.78
CA CYS A 87 1.13 8.74 18.00
C CYS A 87 2.44 8.94 17.24
N VAL A 88 2.34 9.49 16.04
CA VAL A 88 3.46 10.02 15.26
C VAL A 88 3.28 11.52 15.11
N ASP A 89 4.17 12.29 15.74
CA ASP A 89 4.20 13.74 15.65
C ASP A 89 5.11 14.17 14.51
N VAL A 90 4.60 14.95 13.55
CA VAL A 90 5.37 15.49 12.43
C VAL A 90 5.36 17.01 12.51
N TRP A 91 6.55 17.59 12.57
CA TRP A 91 6.75 19.03 12.61
C TRP A 91 7.22 19.51 11.25
N LEU A 92 6.46 20.40 10.62
CA LEU A 92 6.77 20.98 9.34
C LEU A 92 7.62 22.25 9.49
N HIS A 93 8.36 22.61 8.44
CA HIS A 93 8.98 23.93 8.36
C HIS A 93 7.93 25.03 8.26
N ASN A 94 6.83 24.77 7.55
CA ASN A 94 5.68 25.66 7.52
C ASN A 94 4.82 25.48 8.79
N MET A 95 4.99 26.38 9.73
CA MET A 95 4.21 26.38 11.00
C MET A 95 2.78 26.85 10.82
N ALA A 96 2.42 27.49 9.70
CA ALA A 96 1.08 28.00 9.39
C ALA A 96 0.18 26.92 8.74
N PHE A 97 0.44 25.64 9.04
CA PHE A 97 -0.39 24.54 8.55
C PHE A 97 -1.81 24.64 9.11
N GLU A 98 -2.79 24.57 8.21
CA GLU A 98 -4.20 24.49 8.55
C GLU A 98 -4.73 23.08 8.23
N ARG A 99 -5.51 22.51 9.17
CA ARG A 99 -6.17 21.22 8.94
C ARG A 99 -7.12 21.31 7.75
N PRO A 100 -7.08 20.36 6.79
CA PRO A 100 -8.05 20.32 5.69
C PRO A 100 -9.48 20.30 6.19
N ARG A 101 -10.34 21.16 5.61
CA ARG A 101 -11.73 21.34 6.06
C ARG A 101 -12.64 20.17 5.69
N ARG A 102 -12.31 19.43 4.64
CA ARG A 102 -13.10 18.30 4.15
C ARG A 102 -12.35 17.00 4.40
N ALA A 103 -13.05 16.05 4.97
CA ALA A 103 -12.59 14.69 5.17
C ALA A 103 -13.59 13.73 4.53
N ILE A 104 -13.13 12.85 3.64
CA ILE A 104 -13.95 11.83 2.99
C ILE A 104 -13.59 10.49 3.64
N ILE A 105 -14.58 9.83 4.23
CA ILE A 105 -14.41 8.47 4.76
C ILE A 105 -14.58 7.51 3.58
N THR A 106 -13.57 6.72 3.33
CA THR A 106 -13.56 5.78 2.21
C THR A 106 -14.06 4.41 2.62
N ALA A 107 -14.63 3.66 1.66
CA ALA A 107 -15.11 2.31 1.88
C ALA A 107 -13.95 1.31 2.00
N GLY A 108 -13.62 0.84 3.22
CA GLY A 108 -12.58 -0.16 3.41
C GLY A 108 -12.53 -0.73 4.82
N CYS A 109 -11.86 -1.86 5.01
CA CYS A 109 -11.53 -2.37 6.32
C CYS A 109 -10.60 -1.35 7.00
N GLY A 110 -10.99 -0.84 8.17
CA GLY A 110 -10.25 0.17 8.92
C GLY A 110 -10.57 1.63 8.56
N GLY A 111 -11.50 1.92 7.63
CA GLY A 111 -11.97 3.28 7.33
C GLY A 111 -10.85 4.22 6.87
N GLY A 112 -10.43 4.14 5.60
CA GLY A 112 -9.50 5.11 5.03
C GLY A 112 -10.08 6.54 5.10
N LEU A 113 -9.23 7.52 5.36
CA LEU A 113 -9.54 8.94 5.33
C LEU A 113 -8.78 9.59 4.18
N THR A 114 -9.45 10.38 3.36
CA THR A 114 -8.78 11.22 2.38
C THR A 114 -9.34 12.64 2.40
N PHE A 115 -8.48 13.60 2.20
CA PHE A 115 -8.82 15.00 2.02
C PHE A 115 -8.89 15.38 0.55
N ASP A 116 -8.39 14.50 -0.32
CA ASP A 116 -8.26 14.76 -1.76
C ASP A 116 -9.62 14.67 -2.46
N ASP A 117 -9.84 15.58 -3.40
CA ASP A 117 -11.05 15.61 -4.23
C ASP A 117 -10.83 14.73 -5.48
N LEU A 118 -11.38 13.52 -5.47
CA LEU A 118 -11.30 12.59 -6.60
C LEU A 118 -12.01 13.10 -7.86
N SER A 119 -12.77 14.21 -7.78
CA SER A 119 -13.40 14.87 -8.93
C SER A 119 -12.47 15.89 -9.61
N GLY A 120 -11.30 16.15 -9.05
CA GLY A 120 -10.31 17.05 -9.65
C GLY A 120 -9.85 16.59 -11.03
N VAL A 121 -9.61 17.55 -11.93
CA VAL A 121 -8.97 17.27 -13.22
C VAL A 121 -7.47 17.23 -13.01
N TYR A 122 -6.86 16.09 -13.28
CA TYR A 122 -5.42 15.89 -13.16
C TYR A 122 -4.82 15.51 -14.51
N GLU A 123 -3.59 15.94 -14.75
CA GLU A 123 -2.86 15.56 -15.96
C GLU A 123 -2.57 14.04 -15.94
N PRO A 124 -2.75 13.38 -17.10
CA PRO A 124 -2.41 11.96 -17.25
C PRO A 124 -0.91 11.72 -17.00
N LEU A 125 -0.57 10.59 -16.42
CA LEU A 125 0.83 10.21 -16.21
C LEU A 125 1.55 10.03 -17.54
N ALA A 126 2.67 10.74 -17.71
CA ALA A 126 3.58 10.53 -18.84
C ALA A 126 4.58 9.43 -18.45
N SER A 127 4.47 8.26 -19.06
CA SER A 127 5.36 7.12 -18.78
C SER A 127 5.45 6.16 -19.96
N GLU A 128 6.66 5.72 -20.26
CA GLU A 128 6.98 4.69 -21.23
C GLU A 128 7.22 3.32 -20.60
N LEU A 129 6.95 3.17 -19.29
CA LEU A 129 7.13 1.92 -18.58
C LEU A 129 6.26 0.83 -19.19
N ARG A 130 6.87 -0.32 -19.48
CA ARG A 130 6.22 -1.52 -19.99
C ARG A 130 6.68 -2.74 -19.20
N ALA A 131 5.82 -3.76 -19.15
CA ALA A 131 6.14 -5.03 -18.52
C ALA A 131 5.50 -6.20 -19.28
N THR A 132 6.11 -7.37 -19.18
CA THR A 132 5.52 -8.60 -19.71
C THR A 132 4.61 -9.26 -18.67
N PRO A 133 3.60 -10.06 -19.09
CA PRO A 133 2.80 -10.86 -18.16
C PRO A 133 3.63 -11.71 -17.22
N GLN A 134 4.73 -12.28 -17.72
CA GLN A 134 5.64 -13.11 -16.92
C GLN A 134 6.31 -12.32 -15.81
N GLN A 135 6.78 -11.10 -16.09
CA GLN A 135 7.37 -10.21 -15.08
C GLN A 135 6.36 -9.87 -13.99
N LEU A 136 5.12 -9.49 -14.37
CA LEU A 136 4.06 -9.18 -13.41
C LEU A 136 3.68 -10.37 -12.53
N ALA A 137 3.59 -11.57 -13.12
CA ALA A 137 3.32 -12.80 -12.37
C ALA A 137 4.44 -13.12 -11.38
N THR A 138 5.70 -12.94 -11.79
CA THR A 138 6.88 -13.17 -10.94
C THR A 138 6.90 -12.20 -9.74
N MET A 139 6.71 -10.89 -9.99
CA MET A 139 6.63 -9.89 -8.92
C MET A 139 5.45 -10.16 -7.97
N MET A 140 4.29 -10.55 -8.51
CA MET A 140 3.12 -10.92 -7.68
C MET A 140 3.37 -12.17 -6.82
N LYS A 141 4.20 -13.11 -7.27
CA LYS A 141 4.66 -14.25 -6.46
C LYS A 141 5.58 -13.78 -5.32
N GLN A 142 6.51 -12.87 -5.62
CA GLN A 142 7.42 -12.30 -4.62
C GLN A 142 6.66 -11.54 -3.53
N LEU A 143 5.59 -10.80 -3.86
CA LEU A 143 4.71 -10.14 -2.89
C LEU A 143 4.25 -11.10 -1.78
N HIS A 144 3.95 -12.34 -2.09
CA HIS A 144 3.52 -13.32 -1.09
C HIS A 144 4.67 -13.96 -0.32
N LEU A 145 5.80 -14.19 -0.99
CA LEU A 145 6.95 -14.86 -0.37
C LEU A 145 7.64 -13.97 0.67
N GLY A 146 7.68 -12.65 0.44
CA GLY A 146 8.28 -11.67 1.34
C GLY A 146 7.34 -11.11 2.41
N ALA A 147 6.10 -11.59 2.51
CA ALA A 147 5.09 -11.06 3.42
C ALA A 147 5.14 -11.76 4.78
N ASP A 148 5.98 -11.28 5.70
CA ASP A 148 6.27 -11.91 6.98
C ASP A 148 5.04 -12.02 7.89
N LEU A 149 4.27 -10.95 8.04
CA LEU A 149 3.06 -10.92 8.86
C LEU A 149 2.00 -11.85 8.27
N TYR A 150 1.82 -11.79 6.95
CA TYR A 150 0.88 -12.67 6.25
C TYR A 150 1.28 -14.13 6.37
N GLN A 151 2.57 -14.47 6.30
CA GLN A 151 3.05 -15.85 6.48
C GLN A 151 2.85 -16.33 7.92
N SER A 152 3.04 -15.45 8.90
CA SER A 152 2.99 -15.79 10.32
C SER A 152 1.56 -15.91 10.85
N ALA A 153 0.67 -14.98 10.52
CA ALA A 153 -0.66 -14.88 11.15
C ALA A 153 -1.81 -14.62 10.16
N ARG A 154 -1.55 -14.44 8.85
CA ARG A 154 -2.55 -14.02 7.86
C ARG A 154 -3.13 -12.63 8.20
N GLY A 155 -4.35 -12.31 7.82
CA GLY A 155 -5.13 -11.15 8.30
C GLY A 155 -4.63 -9.76 7.89
N VAL A 156 -3.57 -9.67 7.07
CA VAL A 156 -3.02 -8.40 6.56
C VAL A 156 -3.08 -8.31 5.05
N HIS A 157 -3.01 -7.08 4.57
CA HIS A 157 -2.71 -6.74 3.19
C HIS A 157 -1.21 -6.50 3.01
N THR A 158 -0.74 -6.66 1.78
CA THR A 158 0.65 -6.39 1.38
C THR A 158 0.64 -5.47 0.19
N ALA A 159 1.53 -4.48 0.18
CA ALA A 159 1.85 -3.66 -1.00
C ALA A 159 3.35 -3.73 -1.31
N VAL A 160 3.67 -3.71 -2.60
CA VAL A 160 5.03 -3.80 -3.12
C VAL A 160 5.25 -2.74 -4.18
N LEU A 161 6.39 -2.05 -4.10
CA LEU A 161 6.96 -1.27 -5.18
C LEU A 161 8.01 -2.12 -5.89
N ALA A 162 7.89 -2.24 -7.21
CA ALA A 162 8.78 -3.08 -8.00
C ALA A 162 9.10 -2.46 -9.37
N GLU A 163 10.09 -3.02 -10.04
CA GLU A 163 10.43 -2.65 -11.42
C GLU A 163 10.69 -3.91 -12.25
N PRO A 164 10.46 -3.85 -13.57
CA PRO A 164 10.84 -4.93 -14.48
C PRO A 164 12.37 -5.12 -14.46
N ASP A 165 12.80 -6.37 -14.46
CA ASP A 165 14.22 -6.73 -14.60
C ASP A 165 14.49 -7.08 -16.08
N PRO A 166 15.53 -6.52 -16.71
CA PRO A 166 15.92 -6.86 -18.07
C PRO A 166 16.17 -8.36 -18.30
N SER A 167 16.50 -9.12 -17.26
CA SER A 167 16.68 -10.59 -17.32
C SER A 167 15.38 -11.38 -17.47
N GLY A 168 14.23 -10.69 -17.57
CA GLY A 168 12.90 -11.29 -17.73
C GLY A 168 12.13 -11.54 -16.44
N GLY A 169 12.73 -11.18 -15.30
CA GLY A 169 12.09 -11.19 -13.98
C GLY A 169 11.54 -9.82 -13.57
N GLY A 170 11.36 -9.64 -12.26
CA GLY A 170 11.03 -8.37 -11.63
C GLY A 170 11.79 -8.23 -10.32
N ARG A 171 12.16 -7.01 -9.99
CA ARG A 171 12.86 -6.67 -8.75
C ARG A 171 11.94 -5.94 -7.79
N VAL A 172 11.75 -6.50 -6.60
CA VAL A 172 11.07 -5.82 -5.49
C VAL A 172 12.02 -4.78 -4.92
N LEU A 173 11.56 -3.54 -4.82
CA LEU A 173 12.30 -2.41 -4.24
C LEU A 173 11.90 -2.19 -2.79
N LEU A 174 10.59 -2.23 -2.51
CA LEU A 174 10.01 -2.05 -1.18
C LEU A 174 8.82 -2.98 -1.01
N GLN A 175 8.60 -3.43 0.22
CA GLN A 175 7.44 -4.22 0.60
C GLN A 175 6.98 -3.82 2.00
N VAL A 176 5.67 -3.68 2.18
CA VAL A 176 5.04 -3.31 3.46
C VAL A 176 3.77 -4.11 3.68
N GLU A 177 3.38 -4.23 4.94
CA GLU A 177 2.17 -4.94 5.36
C GLU A 177 1.35 -4.13 6.36
N ASP A 178 0.03 -4.25 6.29
CA ASP A 178 -0.92 -3.66 7.24
C ASP A 178 -2.28 -4.36 7.15
N ILE A 179 -3.10 -4.29 8.22
CA ILE A 179 -4.49 -4.73 8.19
C ILE A 179 -5.33 -3.92 7.19
N GLY A 180 -4.97 -2.66 6.93
CA GLY A 180 -5.60 -1.75 5.99
C GLY A 180 -4.84 -1.67 4.65
N ARG A 181 -5.50 -2.04 3.54
CA ARG A 181 -4.86 -1.91 2.20
C ARG A 181 -4.47 -0.48 1.85
N HIS A 182 -5.19 0.53 2.33
CA HIS A 182 -4.89 1.94 2.12
C HIS A 182 -3.65 2.35 2.93
N ASN A 183 -3.57 1.88 4.17
CA ASN A 183 -2.40 2.07 5.03
C ASN A 183 -1.14 1.46 4.40
N CYS A 184 -1.27 0.31 3.70
CA CYS A 184 -0.13 -0.26 2.96
C CYS A 184 0.44 0.73 1.94
N LEU A 185 -0.41 1.47 1.19
CA LEU A 185 0.10 2.46 0.22
C LEU A 185 0.74 3.67 0.90
N ASP A 186 0.18 4.09 2.04
CA ASP A 186 0.79 5.15 2.83
C ASP A 186 2.14 4.70 3.38
N LYS A 187 2.22 3.52 4.01
CA LYS A 187 3.48 2.94 4.46
C LYS A 187 4.50 2.81 3.32
N LEU A 188 4.06 2.35 2.14
CA LEU A 188 4.93 2.19 0.98
C LEU A 188 5.52 3.53 0.52
N GLN A 189 4.69 4.58 0.46
CA GLN A 189 5.14 5.93 0.10
C GLN A 189 6.11 6.48 1.16
N GLY A 190 5.79 6.34 2.44
CA GLY A 190 6.67 6.80 3.52
C GLY A 190 8.00 6.05 3.54
N ALA A 191 7.99 4.74 3.33
CA ALA A 191 9.21 3.94 3.20
C ALA A 191 10.06 4.39 2.00
N ALA A 192 9.42 4.72 0.87
CA ALA A 192 10.11 5.24 -0.30
C ALA A 192 10.77 6.60 -0.02
N LEU A 193 10.06 7.51 0.65
CA LEU A 193 10.60 8.81 1.07
C LEU A 193 11.82 8.64 1.98
N LEU A 194 11.71 7.82 3.02
CA LEU A 194 12.80 7.60 3.99
C LEU A 194 14.02 6.92 3.36
N ALA A 195 13.80 6.01 2.42
CA ALA A 195 14.87 5.31 1.72
C ALA A 195 15.46 6.09 0.53
N GLY A 196 14.88 7.26 0.17
CA GLY A 196 15.29 8.01 -1.01
C GLY A 196 15.03 7.26 -2.33
N ILE A 197 14.04 6.37 -2.35
CA ILE A 197 13.67 5.58 -3.53
C ILE A 197 12.56 6.29 -4.30
N SER A 198 12.79 6.59 -5.58
CA SER A 198 11.74 7.15 -6.45
C SER A 198 10.66 6.11 -6.73
N THR A 199 9.41 6.50 -6.49
CA THR A 199 8.23 5.70 -6.85
C THR A 199 7.80 5.89 -8.31
N ARG A 200 8.28 6.97 -8.94
CA ARG A 200 7.97 7.30 -10.33
C ARG A 200 8.47 6.21 -11.28
N ASP A 201 7.62 5.90 -12.27
CA ASP A 201 7.90 4.87 -13.29
C ASP A 201 8.22 3.51 -12.66
N ARG A 202 7.46 3.13 -11.63
CA ARG A 202 7.51 1.82 -10.98
C ARG A 202 6.17 1.10 -11.12
N ILE A 203 6.16 -0.16 -10.74
CA ILE A 203 4.97 -1.02 -10.68
C ILE A 203 4.52 -1.14 -9.23
N LEU A 204 3.26 -0.79 -8.99
CA LEU A 204 2.62 -0.99 -7.70
C LEU A 204 1.87 -2.33 -7.71
N LEU A 205 2.20 -3.22 -6.77
CA LEU A 205 1.47 -4.46 -6.58
C LEU A 205 0.77 -4.45 -5.22
N SER A 206 -0.46 -4.97 -5.17
CA SER A 206 -1.24 -5.04 -3.93
C SER A 206 -2.00 -6.37 -3.82
N SER A 207 -2.14 -6.86 -2.61
CA SER A 207 -3.00 -8.02 -2.32
C SER A 207 -4.49 -7.66 -2.29
N GLY A 208 -4.82 -6.36 -2.08
CA GLY A 208 -6.17 -5.85 -1.88
C GLY A 208 -6.88 -5.44 -3.16
N ARG A 209 -8.19 -5.11 -3.05
CA ARG A 209 -8.99 -4.56 -4.15
C ARG A 209 -8.42 -3.22 -4.62
N ILE A 210 -8.51 -2.95 -5.92
CA ILE A 210 -8.14 -1.66 -6.49
C ILE A 210 -9.39 -0.75 -6.45
N SER A 211 -9.46 0.13 -5.44
CA SER A 211 -10.49 1.16 -5.31
C SER A 211 -10.05 2.47 -5.95
N SER A 212 -10.98 3.44 -6.07
CA SER A 212 -10.67 4.79 -6.54
C SER A 212 -9.58 5.47 -5.72
N GLU A 213 -9.61 5.30 -4.40
CA GLU A 213 -8.56 5.80 -3.50
C GLU A 213 -7.20 5.16 -3.78
N MET A 214 -7.16 3.84 -4.01
CA MET A 214 -5.92 3.14 -4.39
C MET A 214 -5.32 3.71 -5.69
N ILE A 215 -6.16 4.01 -6.69
CA ILE A 215 -5.72 4.63 -7.95
C ILE A 215 -5.27 6.08 -7.73
N ASN A 216 -5.95 6.84 -6.88
CA ASN A 216 -5.49 8.18 -6.54
C ASN A 216 -4.11 8.16 -5.88
N LYS A 217 -3.88 7.26 -4.91
CA LYS A 217 -2.55 7.08 -4.31
C LYS A 217 -1.52 6.61 -5.34
N ALA A 218 -1.87 5.69 -6.24
CA ALA A 218 -0.98 5.27 -7.34
C ALA A 218 -0.58 6.43 -8.26
N ARG A 219 -1.53 7.33 -8.56
CA ARG A 219 -1.25 8.58 -9.30
C ARG A 219 -0.26 9.46 -8.53
N ARG A 220 -0.44 9.63 -7.23
CA ARG A 220 0.47 10.40 -6.36
C ARG A 220 1.88 9.79 -6.29
N LEU A 221 1.96 8.45 -6.32
CA LEU A 221 3.22 7.72 -6.42
C LEU A 221 3.82 7.77 -7.84
N GLU A 222 3.09 8.30 -8.82
CA GLU A 222 3.48 8.29 -10.25
C GLU A 222 3.78 6.88 -10.77
N THR A 223 3.02 5.87 -10.30
CA THR A 223 3.15 4.46 -10.71
C THR A 223 2.18 4.16 -11.86
N PRO A 224 2.67 4.01 -13.11
CA PRO A 224 1.81 3.86 -14.29
C PRO A 224 1.19 2.46 -14.44
N ILE A 225 1.64 1.46 -13.67
CA ILE A 225 1.09 0.10 -13.68
C ILE A 225 0.71 -0.29 -12.26
N VAL A 226 -0.55 -0.65 -12.06
CA VAL A 226 -1.10 -1.12 -10.78
C VAL A 226 -1.60 -2.55 -10.93
N CYS A 227 -1.03 -3.46 -10.15
CA CYS A 227 -1.36 -4.88 -10.17
C CYS A 227 -2.07 -5.33 -8.89
N SER A 228 -3.06 -6.22 -9.02
CA SER A 228 -3.69 -6.84 -7.87
C SER A 228 -4.08 -8.30 -8.12
N ARG A 229 -4.15 -9.08 -7.02
CA ARG A 229 -4.74 -10.42 -7.03
C ARG A 229 -6.26 -10.42 -7.09
N THR A 230 -6.90 -9.29 -6.83
CA THR A 230 -8.35 -9.13 -6.73
C THR A 230 -8.90 -8.22 -7.83
N SER A 231 -10.10 -7.69 -7.65
CA SER A 231 -10.82 -6.89 -8.65
C SER A 231 -10.60 -5.40 -8.50
N PRO A 232 -10.71 -4.61 -9.59
CA PRO A 232 -10.94 -3.18 -9.54
C PRO A 232 -12.43 -2.88 -9.29
N THR A 233 -12.72 -1.62 -8.94
CA THR A 233 -14.07 -1.04 -8.93
C THR A 233 -14.32 -0.26 -10.22
N SER A 234 -15.59 0.01 -10.55
CA SER A 234 -15.93 0.77 -11.76
C SER A 234 -15.31 2.17 -11.76
N LEU A 235 -15.36 2.87 -10.62
CA LEU A 235 -14.76 4.20 -10.51
C LEU A 235 -13.23 4.15 -10.63
N SER A 236 -12.57 3.13 -10.08
CA SER A 236 -11.11 2.98 -10.24
C SER A 236 -10.70 2.76 -11.69
N VAL A 237 -11.50 2.02 -12.47
CA VAL A 237 -11.24 1.83 -13.90
C VAL A 237 -11.40 3.16 -14.65
N ALA A 238 -12.47 3.91 -14.40
CA ALA A 238 -12.69 5.21 -15.04
C ALA A 238 -11.58 6.22 -14.74
N LEU A 239 -11.13 6.30 -13.47
CA LEU A 239 -10.02 7.18 -13.08
C LEU A 239 -8.69 6.74 -13.68
N ALA A 240 -8.41 5.44 -13.70
CA ALA A 240 -7.18 4.89 -14.28
C ALA A 240 -7.09 5.16 -15.78
N GLU A 241 -8.23 5.05 -16.51
CA GLU A 241 -8.31 5.42 -17.92
C GLU A 241 -7.99 6.89 -18.14
N ALA A 242 -8.62 7.78 -17.33
CA ALA A 242 -8.41 9.22 -17.45
C ALA A 242 -6.98 9.66 -17.07
N TRP A 243 -6.32 8.94 -16.17
CA TRP A 243 -5.00 9.31 -15.65
C TRP A 243 -3.84 8.53 -16.26
N ASN A 244 -4.11 7.76 -17.33
CA ASN A 244 -3.11 6.98 -18.04
C ASN A 244 -2.40 5.95 -17.12
N ILE A 245 -3.16 5.25 -16.27
CA ILE A 245 -2.70 4.19 -15.38
C ILE A 245 -3.22 2.85 -15.89
N THR A 246 -2.34 1.87 -16.03
CA THR A 246 -2.71 0.49 -16.41
C THR A 246 -3.14 -0.29 -15.18
N ILE A 247 -4.37 -0.79 -15.16
CA ILE A 247 -4.86 -1.72 -14.14
C ILE A 247 -4.71 -3.15 -14.64
N VAL A 248 -3.95 -3.95 -13.89
CA VAL A 248 -3.84 -5.40 -14.10
C VAL A 248 -4.39 -6.13 -12.86
N ALA A 249 -5.53 -6.77 -13.01
CA ALA A 249 -6.21 -7.43 -11.91
C ALA A 249 -6.26 -8.96 -12.07
N TYR A 250 -6.62 -9.65 -10.99
CA TYR A 250 -6.66 -11.12 -10.92
C TYR A 250 -5.33 -11.77 -11.32
N VAL A 251 -4.20 -11.11 -11.00
CA VAL A 251 -2.87 -11.62 -11.35
C VAL A 251 -2.63 -12.95 -10.64
N ARG A 252 -2.41 -13.99 -11.45
CA ARG A 252 -2.04 -15.35 -11.06
C ARG A 252 -0.82 -15.77 -11.90
N GLN A 253 -0.32 -16.96 -11.66
CA GLN A 253 0.86 -17.45 -12.37
C GLN A 253 0.67 -17.48 -13.91
N ASP A 254 -0.51 -17.87 -14.37
CA ASP A 254 -0.83 -18.17 -15.77
C ASP A 254 -1.95 -17.29 -16.35
N ARG A 255 -2.51 -16.38 -15.56
CA ARG A 255 -3.65 -15.54 -15.99
C ARG A 255 -3.68 -14.21 -15.25
N MET A 256 -4.14 -13.20 -15.98
CA MET A 256 -4.44 -11.86 -15.46
C MET A 256 -5.46 -11.17 -16.37
N ARG A 257 -5.98 -10.03 -15.94
CA ARG A 257 -6.90 -9.21 -16.72
C ARG A 257 -6.41 -7.77 -16.74
N VAL A 258 -6.20 -7.23 -17.93
CA VAL A 258 -5.85 -5.83 -18.15
C VAL A 258 -7.13 -5.06 -18.41
N TYR A 259 -7.39 -4.01 -17.64
CA TYR A 259 -8.63 -3.23 -17.72
C TYR A 259 -8.44 -1.89 -18.43
N THR A 260 -7.26 -1.28 -18.30
CA THR A 260 -6.94 0.04 -18.87
C THR A 260 -5.55 0.01 -19.48
N HIS A 261 -5.31 0.78 -20.53
CA HIS A 261 -4.01 1.01 -21.18
C HIS A 261 -3.21 -0.28 -21.43
N PRO A 262 -3.76 -1.25 -22.21
CA PRO A 262 -3.13 -2.55 -22.44
C PRO A 262 -1.80 -2.47 -23.20
N GLU A 263 -1.51 -1.38 -23.89
CA GLU A 263 -0.28 -1.14 -24.65
C GLU A 263 0.99 -1.16 -23.77
N ARG A 264 0.85 -1.03 -22.44
CA ARG A 264 1.97 -1.19 -21.49
C ARG A 264 2.29 -2.66 -21.19
N ILE A 265 1.43 -3.59 -21.60
CA ILE A 265 1.66 -5.01 -21.39
C ILE A 265 2.19 -5.62 -22.67
N ILE A 266 3.48 -5.92 -22.69
CA ILE A 266 4.17 -6.47 -23.87
C ILE A 266 3.78 -7.94 -24.02
N SER A 267 2.91 -8.23 -25.00
CA SER A 267 2.58 -9.60 -25.40
C SER A 267 2.21 -9.63 -26.87
N ASP A 268 2.45 -10.76 -27.54
CA ASP A 268 2.10 -10.95 -28.96
C ASP A 268 0.59 -10.80 -29.21
N ALA A 269 -0.24 -11.04 -28.19
CA ALA A 269 -1.68 -10.95 -28.27
C ALA A 269 -2.23 -9.52 -28.22
N VAL A 270 -1.48 -8.53 -27.72
CA VAL A 270 -1.89 -7.12 -27.60
C VAL A 270 -1.44 -6.30 -28.80
N ASN A 271 -0.48 -6.84 -29.58
CA ASN A 271 0.09 -6.19 -30.77
C ASN A 271 -0.66 -6.54 -32.07
N GLN A 272 -1.77 -7.29 -32.01
CA GLN A 272 -2.70 -7.59 -33.10
C GLN A 272 -3.98 -6.73 -32.97
#